data_59a00744a702187084926100469bb878
#
_entry.id   59a00744a702187084926100469bb878
#
_cell.length_a   1.000
_cell.length_b   1.000
_cell.length_c   1.000
_cell.angle_alpha   90.00
_cell.angle_beta   90.00
_cell.angle_gamma   90.00
#
_symmetry.space_group_name_H-M   'P 1'
#
loop_
_entity.id
_entity.type
_entity.pdbx_description
1 polymer ?
#
loop_
_entity_poly.entity_id
_entity_poly.type
_entity_poly.pdbx_seq_one_letter_code
_entity_poly.pdbx_strand_id
1 'polypeptide(L)'
;DYVRAQIRIAKSLTAKPFGVNIMLMSPFADEVAQAAADEHVAVVTTGAGNPTKYMQLWKDAGIKVIPVVASVAMAKLMTRLGASALIAEGGESGGHVGELTTMVLVPLVRDASTLPVIAAGGIADGRGFAAAMMLGACGVQMGTRFLSAEECNIHPTYKEKIVKAGDLATMVTGKRLGHPVRSLR
;
A
#
# COMPACT_ATOMS: atom_id res chain seq x y z
N ASP A 1 18.70 10.62 3.95
CA ASP A 1 18.71 11.14 5.34
C ASP A 1 17.33 11.53 5.91
N TYR A 2 16.42 12.12 5.11
CA TYR A 2 15.11 12.53 5.60
C TYR A 2 14.30 11.36 6.19
N VAL A 3 14.22 10.22 5.48
CA VAL A 3 13.45 9.05 5.96
C VAL A 3 14.01 8.50 7.27
N ARG A 4 15.33 8.43 7.41
CA ARG A 4 15.97 8.01 8.69
C ARG A 4 15.60 8.94 9.83
N ALA A 5 15.61 10.26 9.60
CA ALA A 5 15.21 11.23 10.62
C ALA A 5 13.75 11.02 11.03
N GLN A 6 12.83 10.80 10.08
CA GLN A 6 11.42 10.54 10.38
C GLN A 6 11.21 9.23 11.15
N ILE A 7 11.93 8.16 10.81
CA ILE A 7 11.91 6.89 11.56
C ILE A 7 12.36 7.12 13.01
N ARG A 8 13.43 7.86 13.23
CA ARG A 8 13.95 8.17 14.57
C ARG A 8 12.99 9.02 15.38
N ILE A 9 12.35 10.01 14.75
CA ILE A 9 11.29 10.80 15.38
C ILE A 9 10.13 9.88 15.80
N ALA A 10 9.66 9.01 14.90
CA ALA A 10 8.59 8.07 15.23
C ALA A 10 8.96 7.16 16.40
N LYS A 11 10.20 6.64 16.45
CA LYS A 11 10.71 5.85 17.57
C LYS A 11 10.76 6.62 18.90
N SER A 12 10.98 7.93 18.86
CA SER A 12 10.95 8.76 20.08
C SER A 12 9.54 9.03 20.60
N LEU A 13 8.53 8.93 19.72
CA LEU A 13 7.12 9.20 20.05
C LEU A 13 6.36 7.95 20.50
N THR A 14 6.82 6.76 20.14
CA THR A 14 6.12 5.51 20.49
C THR A 14 7.06 4.32 20.61
N ALA A 15 6.78 3.46 21.58
CA ALA A 15 7.38 2.13 21.69
C ALA A 15 6.60 1.05 20.90
N LYS A 16 5.45 1.41 20.30
CA LYS A 16 4.65 0.46 19.51
C LYS A 16 5.32 0.21 18.16
N PRO A 17 5.17 -1.01 17.59
CA PRO A 17 5.69 -1.30 16.26
C PRO A 17 4.99 -0.42 15.21
N PHE A 18 5.78 0.11 14.29
CA PHE A 18 5.28 0.84 13.11
C PHE A 18 6.02 0.39 11.85
N GLY A 19 5.49 0.76 10.69
CA GLY A 19 6.06 0.40 9.40
C GLY A 19 6.40 1.61 8.54
N VAL A 20 7.17 1.33 7.48
CA VAL A 20 7.52 2.28 6.43
C VAL A 20 6.95 1.79 5.11
N ASN A 21 6.25 2.67 4.37
CA ASN A 21 5.85 2.38 3.01
C ASN A 21 6.91 2.85 2.01
N ILE A 22 7.26 1.99 1.07
CA ILE A 22 8.27 2.28 0.05
C ILE A 22 7.61 2.24 -1.34
N MET A 23 7.65 3.37 -2.05
CA MET A 23 7.27 3.45 -3.45
C MET A 23 8.44 2.97 -4.31
N LEU A 24 8.34 1.78 -4.91
CA LEU A 24 9.45 1.11 -5.58
C LEU A 24 9.86 1.77 -6.90
N MET A 25 9.01 2.58 -7.52
CA MET A 25 9.35 3.40 -8.70
C MET A 25 10.10 4.69 -8.34
N SER A 26 10.28 4.99 -7.05
CA SER A 26 11.09 6.14 -6.63
C SER A 26 12.57 5.93 -7.00
N PRO A 27 13.26 6.96 -7.49
CA PRO A 27 14.72 6.88 -7.70
C PRO A 27 15.50 6.66 -6.39
N PHE A 28 14.88 6.90 -5.25
CA PHE A 28 15.46 6.73 -3.91
C PHE A 28 15.03 5.40 -3.25
N ALA A 29 14.40 4.49 -3.98
CA ALA A 29 13.87 3.24 -3.41
C ALA A 29 14.97 2.41 -2.72
N ASP A 30 16.17 2.33 -3.30
CA ASP A 30 17.30 1.59 -2.75
C ASP A 30 17.78 2.18 -1.40
N GLU A 31 17.90 3.51 -1.34
CA GLU A 31 18.31 4.22 -0.13
C GLU A 31 17.27 4.06 0.99
N VAL A 32 15.99 4.15 0.65
CA VAL A 32 14.88 3.99 1.62
C VAL A 32 14.79 2.55 2.10
N ALA A 33 14.98 1.58 1.21
CA ALA A 33 15.00 0.16 1.57
C ALA A 33 16.12 -0.16 2.55
N GLN A 34 17.32 0.37 2.31
CA GLN A 34 18.48 0.22 3.21
C GLN A 34 18.24 0.94 4.55
N ALA A 35 17.68 2.17 4.50
CA ALA A 35 17.37 2.92 5.71
C ALA A 35 16.36 2.17 6.61
N ALA A 36 15.34 1.55 6.04
CA ALA A 36 14.38 0.75 6.78
C ALA A 36 15.03 -0.47 7.45
N ALA A 37 15.99 -1.12 6.77
CA ALA A 37 16.75 -2.25 7.31
C ALA A 37 17.67 -1.80 8.45
N ASP A 38 18.48 -0.77 8.24
CA ASP A 38 19.43 -0.26 9.23
C ASP A 38 18.73 0.25 10.50
N GLU A 39 17.59 0.87 10.34
CA GLU A 39 16.77 1.37 11.45
C GLU A 39 15.86 0.29 12.06
N HIS A 40 15.93 -0.95 11.60
CA HIS A 40 15.14 -2.07 12.12
C HIS A 40 13.65 -1.73 12.34
N VAL A 41 12.98 -1.21 11.31
CA VAL A 41 11.55 -0.97 11.40
C VAL A 41 10.79 -2.31 11.50
N ALA A 42 9.65 -2.32 12.18
CA ALA A 42 8.92 -3.57 12.40
C ALA A 42 8.31 -4.14 11.10
N VAL A 43 7.89 -3.25 10.20
CA VAL A 43 7.16 -3.61 8.98
C VAL A 43 7.62 -2.74 7.82
N VAL A 44 7.71 -3.33 6.63
CA VAL A 44 7.79 -2.61 5.36
C VAL A 44 6.60 -2.99 4.51
N THR A 45 5.89 -1.98 4.01
CA THR A 45 4.92 -2.12 2.92
C THR A 45 5.53 -1.57 1.64
N THR A 46 5.13 -2.09 0.48
CA THR A 46 5.65 -1.61 -0.80
C THR A 46 4.51 -1.40 -1.79
N GLY A 47 4.65 -0.38 -2.62
CA GLY A 47 3.73 -0.09 -3.72
C GLY A 47 4.47 0.26 -5.01
N ALA A 48 3.75 0.26 -6.12
CA ALA A 48 4.24 0.67 -7.44
C ALA A 48 5.54 -0.04 -7.86
N GLY A 49 5.56 -1.37 -7.87
CA GLY A 49 6.71 -2.14 -8.34
C GLY A 49 6.87 -3.52 -7.72
N ASN A 50 7.99 -4.17 -8.02
CA ASN A 50 8.31 -5.51 -7.54
C ASN A 50 9.43 -5.45 -6.49
N PRO A 51 9.16 -5.82 -5.21
CA PRO A 51 10.15 -5.75 -4.13
C PRO A 51 11.16 -6.89 -4.11
N THR A 52 11.15 -7.81 -5.06
CA THR A 52 11.95 -9.07 -5.03
C THR A 52 13.42 -8.82 -4.63
N LYS A 53 14.05 -7.78 -5.16
CA LYS A 53 15.47 -7.49 -4.89
C LYS A 53 15.77 -7.10 -3.44
N TYR A 54 14.76 -6.65 -2.68
CA TYR A 54 14.92 -6.24 -1.29
C TYR A 54 14.46 -7.28 -0.26
N MET A 55 13.75 -8.32 -0.72
CA MET A 55 13.13 -9.30 0.19
C MET A 55 14.15 -9.92 1.14
N GLN A 56 15.34 -10.28 0.64
CA GLN A 56 16.37 -10.88 1.49
C GLN A 56 16.92 -9.89 2.52
N LEU A 57 17.23 -8.65 2.10
CA LEU A 57 17.69 -7.58 2.99
C LEU A 57 16.76 -7.39 4.19
N TRP A 58 15.45 -7.27 3.93
CA TRP A 58 14.47 -7.04 5.00
C TRP A 58 14.25 -8.28 5.87
N LYS A 59 14.29 -9.47 5.29
CA LYS A 59 14.22 -10.72 6.06
C LYS A 59 15.41 -10.87 7.02
N ASP A 60 16.61 -10.60 6.55
CA ASP A 60 17.83 -10.65 7.37
C ASP A 60 17.80 -9.63 8.52
N ALA A 61 17.18 -8.47 8.28
CA ALA A 61 16.92 -7.46 9.31
C ALA A 61 15.71 -7.80 10.24
N GLY A 62 15.04 -8.94 10.07
CA GLY A 62 13.89 -9.36 10.87
C GLY A 62 12.61 -8.59 10.60
N ILE A 63 12.52 -7.87 9.48
CA ILE A 63 11.40 -7.00 9.12
C ILE A 63 10.28 -7.83 8.47
N LYS A 64 9.04 -7.59 8.88
CA LYS A 64 7.86 -8.15 8.22
C LYS A 64 7.57 -7.39 6.94
N VAL A 65 7.54 -8.10 5.81
CA VAL A 65 7.29 -7.50 4.50
C VAL A 65 5.85 -7.75 4.07
N ILE A 66 5.11 -6.70 3.75
CA ILE A 66 3.71 -6.73 3.34
C ILE A 66 3.59 -5.99 2.00
N PRO A 67 3.86 -6.64 0.86
CA PRO A 67 3.82 -5.99 -0.44
C PRO A 67 2.40 -5.79 -0.95
N VAL A 68 2.21 -4.69 -1.70
CA VAL A 68 1.01 -4.49 -2.52
C VAL A 68 1.10 -5.39 -3.75
N VAL A 69 0.01 -6.11 -4.02
CA VAL A 69 -0.15 -6.98 -5.18
C VAL A 69 -1.42 -6.62 -5.95
N ALA A 70 -1.31 -6.54 -7.28
CA ALA A 70 -2.42 -6.22 -8.18
C ALA A 70 -2.81 -7.43 -9.06
N SER A 71 -2.24 -8.61 -8.80
CA SER A 71 -2.54 -9.84 -9.55
C SER A 71 -2.26 -11.09 -8.72
N VAL A 72 -2.89 -12.20 -9.09
CA VAL A 72 -2.64 -13.54 -8.52
C VAL A 72 -1.19 -13.99 -8.76
N ALA A 73 -0.63 -13.69 -9.91
CA ALA A 73 0.76 -14.04 -10.22
C ALA A 73 1.74 -13.38 -9.23
N MET A 74 1.54 -12.08 -8.94
CA MET A 74 2.33 -11.35 -7.98
C MET A 74 2.11 -11.89 -6.56
N ALA A 75 0.87 -12.19 -6.17
CA ALA A 75 0.55 -12.77 -4.88
C ALA A 75 1.29 -14.10 -4.64
N LYS A 76 1.27 -15.01 -5.63
CA LYS A 76 2.00 -16.29 -5.57
C LYS A 76 3.52 -16.08 -5.48
N LEU A 77 4.07 -15.12 -6.22
CA LEU A 77 5.49 -14.80 -6.17
C LEU A 77 5.89 -14.30 -4.77
N MET A 78 5.16 -13.32 -4.22
CA MET A 78 5.45 -12.75 -2.90
C MET A 78 5.28 -13.79 -1.78
N THR A 79 4.30 -14.67 -1.88
CA THR A 79 4.13 -15.79 -0.94
C THR A 79 5.37 -16.70 -0.94
N ARG A 80 5.86 -17.10 -2.11
CA ARG A 80 7.07 -17.93 -2.23
C ARG A 80 8.33 -17.24 -1.72
N LEU A 81 8.43 -15.93 -1.89
CA LEU A 81 9.55 -15.12 -1.40
C LEU A 81 9.48 -14.84 0.10
N GLY A 82 8.43 -15.29 0.80
CA GLY A 82 8.30 -15.21 2.24
C GLY A 82 7.78 -13.87 2.74
N ALA A 83 6.88 -13.22 2.01
CA ALA A 83 6.10 -12.11 2.54
C ALA A 83 5.33 -12.53 3.80
N SER A 84 5.06 -11.61 4.70
CA SER A 84 4.35 -11.86 5.96
C SER A 84 2.82 -11.75 5.81
N ALA A 85 2.37 -10.93 4.88
CA ALA A 85 0.99 -10.73 4.45
C ALA A 85 0.99 -10.10 3.07
N LEU A 86 -0.17 -9.95 2.44
CA LEU A 86 -0.34 -9.33 1.13
C LEU A 86 -1.36 -8.20 1.22
N ILE A 87 -1.12 -7.09 0.51
CA ILE A 87 -2.12 -6.04 0.29
C ILE A 87 -2.66 -6.22 -1.14
N ALA A 88 -3.87 -6.75 -1.28
CA ALA A 88 -4.55 -6.87 -2.56
C ALA A 88 -5.21 -5.53 -2.91
N GLU A 89 -4.58 -4.77 -3.82
CA GLU A 89 -5.02 -3.42 -4.17
C GLU A 89 -5.70 -3.40 -5.54
N GLY A 90 -7.00 -3.11 -5.52
CA GLY A 90 -7.81 -2.98 -6.73
C GLY A 90 -7.64 -1.65 -7.45
N GLY A 91 -8.10 -1.59 -8.69
CA GLY A 91 -8.01 -0.42 -9.58
C GLY A 91 -8.82 0.80 -9.13
N GLU A 92 -9.61 0.69 -8.06
CA GLU A 92 -10.32 1.80 -7.43
C GLU A 92 -9.41 2.65 -6.54
N SER A 93 -8.20 2.20 -6.24
CA SER A 93 -7.24 2.96 -5.43
C SER A 93 -6.78 4.24 -6.13
N GLY A 94 -6.28 5.20 -5.37
CA GLY A 94 -5.59 6.38 -5.89
C GLY A 94 -4.11 6.08 -6.16
N GLY A 95 -3.48 6.83 -7.07
CA GLY A 95 -2.10 6.61 -7.48
C GLY A 95 -1.97 5.53 -8.55
N HIS A 96 -0.88 4.79 -8.54
CA HIS A 96 -0.64 3.70 -9.50
C HIS A 96 -1.64 2.57 -9.27
N VAL A 97 -2.31 2.13 -10.34
CA VAL A 97 -3.40 1.16 -10.24
C VAL A 97 -3.18 -0.04 -11.16
N GLY A 98 -3.64 -1.22 -10.71
CA GLY A 98 -3.82 -2.39 -11.55
C GLY A 98 -5.13 -2.34 -12.35
N GLU A 99 -5.42 -3.42 -13.07
CA GLU A 99 -6.62 -3.51 -13.91
C GLU A 99 -7.82 -4.14 -13.19
N LEU A 100 -7.55 -5.06 -12.26
CA LEU A 100 -8.61 -5.76 -11.53
C LEU A 100 -9.24 -4.87 -10.47
N THR A 101 -10.56 -4.97 -10.32
CA THR A 101 -11.28 -4.30 -9.25
C THR A 101 -11.04 -5.02 -7.90
N THR A 102 -11.23 -4.30 -6.81
CA THR A 102 -11.09 -4.84 -5.45
C THR A 102 -12.00 -6.06 -5.23
N MET A 103 -13.25 -5.99 -5.74
CA MET A 103 -14.24 -7.06 -5.64
C MET A 103 -13.76 -8.37 -6.31
N VAL A 104 -13.01 -8.27 -7.41
CA VAL A 104 -12.48 -9.43 -8.13
C VAL A 104 -11.14 -9.88 -7.56
N LEU A 105 -10.25 -8.93 -7.26
CA LEU A 105 -8.87 -9.24 -6.88
C LEU A 105 -8.76 -9.90 -5.51
N VAL A 106 -9.48 -9.38 -4.50
CA VAL A 106 -9.35 -9.82 -3.11
C VAL A 106 -9.63 -11.31 -2.95
N PRO A 107 -10.77 -11.86 -3.41
CA PRO A 107 -11.02 -13.30 -3.29
C PRO A 107 -10.04 -14.14 -4.10
N LEU A 108 -9.64 -13.70 -5.29
CA LEU A 108 -8.65 -14.42 -6.10
C LEU A 108 -7.28 -14.51 -5.41
N VAL A 109 -6.84 -13.44 -4.76
CA VAL A 109 -5.58 -13.44 -3.99
C VAL A 109 -5.72 -14.30 -2.74
N ARG A 110 -6.86 -14.23 -2.06
CA ARG A 110 -7.15 -15.05 -0.87
C ARG A 110 -7.11 -16.54 -1.18
N ASP A 111 -7.70 -16.96 -2.29
CA ASP A 111 -7.71 -18.36 -2.71
C ASP A 111 -6.34 -18.86 -3.19
N ALA A 112 -5.52 -17.95 -3.71
CA ALA A 112 -4.20 -18.26 -4.28
C ALA A 112 -3.05 -18.22 -3.27
N SER A 113 -3.28 -17.76 -2.02
CA SER A 113 -2.25 -17.57 -1.00
C SER A 113 -2.73 -18.04 0.37
N THR A 114 -1.82 -18.63 1.14
CA THR A 114 -2.04 -19.00 2.55
C THR A 114 -1.80 -17.84 3.51
N LEU A 115 -1.23 -16.73 3.01
CA LEU A 115 -0.91 -15.55 3.82
C LEU A 115 -2.17 -14.74 4.17
N PRO A 116 -2.16 -13.96 5.25
CA PRO A 116 -3.17 -12.96 5.50
C PRO A 116 -3.27 -11.98 4.33
N VAL A 117 -4.50 -11.65 3.92
CA VAL A 117 -4.76 -10.69 2.83
C VAL A 117 -5.44 -9.46 3.38
N ILE A 118 -4.89 -8.30 3.08
CA ILE A 118 -5.43 -6.98 3.40
C ILE A 118 -6.03 -6.42 2.10
N ALA A 119 -7.29 -5.99 2.14
CA ALA A 119 -7.94 -5.40 0.97
C ALA A 119 -7.64 -3.90 0.87
N ALA A 120 -7.38 -3.41 -0.33
CA ALA A 120 -7.15 -1.99 -0.60
C ALA A 120 -7.83 -1.56 -1.91
N GLY A 121 -8.21 -0.30 -1.98
CA GLY A 121 -8.88 0.28 -3.15
C GLY A 121 -10.39 0.38 -2.99
N GLY A 122 -10.94 1.59 -3.11
CA GLY A 122 -12.38 1.86 -3.03
C GLY A 122 -13.03 1.70 -1.65
N ILE A 123 -12.25 1.48 -0.60
CA ILE A 123 -12.75 1.28 0.76
C ILE A 123 -12.59 2.60 1.54
N ALA A 124 -13.70 3.13 2.09
CA ALA A 124 -13.69 4.42 2.79
C ALA A 124 -14.51 4.43 4.10
N ASP A 125 -15.34 3.42 4.33
CA ASP A 125 -16.21 3.34 5.52
C ASP A 125 -16.44 1.89 5.99
N GLY A 126 -17.25 1.73 7.03
CA GLY A 126 -17.56 0.42 7.63
C GLY A 126 -18.27 -0.56 6.71
N ARG A 127 -19.00 -0.08 5.69
CA ARG A 127 -19.66 -0.96 4.69
C ARG A 127 -18.62 -1.61 3.79
N GLY A 128 -17.69 -0.80 3.27
CA GLY A 128 -16.57 -1.32 2.47
C GLY A 128 -15.65 -2.23 3.30
N PHE A 129 -15.42 -1.91 4.58
CA PHE A 129 -14.69 -2.77 5.50
C PHE A 129 -15.38 -4.14 5.67
N ALA A 130 -16.68 -4.16 5.95
CA ALA A 130 -17.44 -5.39 6.11
C ALA A 130 -17.44 -6.23 4.82
N ALA A 131 -17.63 -5.59 3.66
CA ALA A 131 -17.55 -6.26 2.36
C ALA A 131 -16.17 -6.90 2.13
N ALA A 132 -15.08 -6.21 2.44
CA ALA A 132 -13.72 -6.74 2.32
C ALA A 132 -13.51 -7.99 3.21
N MET A 133 -14.02 -7.96 4.43
CA MET A 133 -13.97 -9.13 5.33
C MET A 133 -14.76 -10.32 4.76
N MET A 134 -15.93 -10.07 4.17
CA MET A 134 -16.73 -11.12 3.50
C MET A 134 -16.03 -11.70 2.26
N LEU A 135 -15.19 -10.92 1.58
CA LEU A 135 -14.34 -11.39 0.48
C LEU A 135 -13.12 -12.19 0.94
N GLY A 136 -12.93 -12.35 2.25
CA GLY A 136 -11.85 -13.14 2.85
C GLY A 136 -10.61 -12.34 3.24
N ALA A 137 -10.67 -11.01 3.22
CA ALA A 137 -9.60 -10.19 3.79
C ALA A 137 -9.58 -10.27 5.32
N CYS A 138 -8.42 -10.07 5.93
CA CYS A 138 -8.27 -9.99 7.39
C CYS A 138 -8.18 -8.54 7.90
N GLY A 139 -8.20 -7.57 7.01
CA GLY A 139 -8.13 -6.14 7.29
C GLY A 139 -8.20 -5.31 6.02
N VAL A 140 -8.14 -4.00 6.16
CA VAL A 140 -8.19 -3.07 5.03
C VAL A 140 -7.09 -2.02 5.10
N GLN A 141 -6.67 -1.54 3.93
CA GLN A 141 -5.82 -0.36 3.78
C GLN A 141 -6.63 0.74 3.09
N MET A 142 -6.62 1.93 3.66
CA MET A 142 -7.30 3.10 3.13
C MET A 142 -6.30 4.25 2.96
N GLY A 143 -6.29 4.90 1.78
CA GLY A 143 -5.45 6.06 1.52
C GLY A 143 -6.24 7.36 1.57
N THR A 144 -7.09 7.60 0.57
CA THR A 144 -7.82 8.86 0.37
C THR A 144 -8.66 9.26 1.58
N ARG A 145 -9.24 8.30 2.29
CA ARG A 145 -10.00 8.57 3.53
C ARG A 145 -9.15 9.31 4.56
N PHE A 146 -7.90 8.89 4.73
CA PHE A 146 -7.00 9.53 5.69
C PHE A 146 -6.38 10.84 5.18
N LEU A 147 -6.35 11.08 3.87
CA LEU A 147 -5.97 12.40 3.34
C LEU A 147 -6.94 13.51 3.76
N SER A 148 -8.22 13.18 4.01
CA SER A 148 -9.23 14.13 4.49
C SER A 148 -9.23 14.31 6.02
N ALA A 149 -8.43 13.55 6.78
CA ALA A 149 -8.33 13.67 8.23
C ALA A 149 -7.69 15.01 8.64
N GLU A 150 -8.06 15.52 9.80
CA GLU A 150 -7.54 16.80 10.32
C GLU A 150 -6.03 16.75 10.53
N GLU A 151 -5.53 15.62 11.00
CA GLU A 151 -4.11 15.38 11.29
C GLU A 151 -3.23 15.25 10.04
N CYS A 152 -3.81 15.06 8.87
CA CYS A 152 -3.05 14.96 7.63
C CYS A 152 -2.51 16.32 7.19
N ASN A 153 -1.19 16.45 7.09
CA ASN A 153 -0.50 17.70 6.78
C ASN A 153 -0.41 18.03 5.28
N ILE A 154 -1.28 17.45 4.43
CA ILE A 154 -1.35 17.84 3.02
C ILE A 154 -1.88 19.26 2.86
N HIS A 155 -1.58 19.88 1.71
CA HIS A 155 -2.02 21.25 1.43
C HIS A 155 -3.56 21.38 1.57
N PRO A 156 -4.07 22.41 2.26
CA PRO A 156 -5.51 22.58 2.52
C PRO A 156 -6.39 22.52 1.27
N THR A 157 -5.95 23.14 0.16
CA THR A 157 -6.67 23.10 -1.12
C THR A 157 -6.84 21.67 -1.66
N TYR A 158 -5.84 20.79 -1.45
CA TYR A 158 -5.96 19.41 -1.88
C TYR A 158 -6.98 18.63 -1.02
N LYS A 159 -6.93 18.85 0.29
CA LYS A 159 -7.92 18.29 1.23
C LYS A 159 -9.35 18.74 0.87
N GLU A 160 -9.52 20.05 0.59
CA GLU A 160 -10.81 20.61 0.19
C GLU A 160 -11.33 20.00 -1.13
N LYS A 161 -10.46 19.79 -2.12
CA LYS A 161 -10.82 19.11 -3.37
C LYS A 161 -11.30 17.68 -3.13
N ILE A 162 -10.66 16.95 -2.22
CA ILE A 162 -11.10 15.59 -1.86
C ILE A 162 -12.49 15.63 -1.21
N VAL A 163 -12.70 16.51 -0.25
CA VAL A 163 -13.98 16.63 0.48
C VAL A 163 -15.14 17.04 -0.43
N LYS A 164 -14.87 17.91 -1.41
CA LYS A 164 -15.87 18.38 -2.39
C LYS A 164 -16.02 17.48 -3.62
N ALA A 165 -15.21 16.44 -3.75
CA ALA A 165 -15.21 15.55 -4.90
C ALA A 165 -16.54 14.80 -5.01
N GLY A 166 -17.16 14.83 -6.20
CA GLY A 166 -18.30 13.98 -6.54
C GLY A 166 -17.86 12.57 -6.94
N ASP A 167 -18.82 11.72 -7.20
CA ASP A 167 -18.65 10.31 -7.57
C ASP A 167 -17.81 10.08 -8.86
N LEU A 168 -17.86 11.01 -9.80
CA LEU A 168 -17.10 10.97 -11.06
C LEU A 168 -15.83 11.85 -11.07
N ALA A 169 -15.37 12.28 -9.91
CA ALA A 169 -14.27 13.24 -9.80
C ALA A 169 -12.87 12.64 -10.08
N THR A 170 -12.75 11.33 -10.28
CA THR A 170 -11.46 10.71 -10.60
C THR A 170 -11.39 10.19 -12.02
N MET A 171 -10.18 10.04 -12.53
CA MET A 171 -9.89 9.42 -13.82
C MET A 171 -8.58 8.64 -13.77
N VAL A 172 -8.45 7.62 -14.62
CA VAL A 172 -7.19 6.91 -14.82
C VAL A 172 -6.52 7.44 -16.09
N THR A 173 -5.30 7.92 -15.95
CA THR A 173 -4.44 8.37 -17.05
C THR A 173 -3.21 7.46 -17.18
N GLY A 174 -2.39 7.67 -18.18
CA GLY A 174 -1.11 6.95 -18.33
C GLY A 174 -1.19 5.50 -18.82
N LYS A 175 -2.37 4.95 -19.09
CA LYS A 175 -2.52 3.55 -19.57
C LYS A 175 -1.67 3.25 -20.82
N ARG A 176 -1.65 4.17 -21.79
CA ARG A 176 -0.87 4.00 -23.04
C ARG A 176 0.64 4.04 -22.80
N LEU A 177 1.07 4.60 -21.69
CA LEU A 177 2.48 4.70 -21.30
C LEU A 177 2.91 3.52 -20.40
N GLY A 178 2.02 2.59 -20.11
CA GLY A 178 2.30 1.46 -19.23
C GLY A 178 2.29 1.82 -17.72
N HIS A 179 1.92 3.05 -17.38
CA HIS A 179 1.89 3.54 -15.99
C HIS A 179 0.51 4.13 -15.66
N PRO A 180 -0.54 3.30 -15.51
CA PRO A 180 -1.86 3.78 -15.17
C PRO A 180 -1.88 4.40 -13.76
N VAL A 181 -2.39 5.63 -13.67
CA VAL A 181 -2.50 6.38 -12.42
C VAL A 181 -3.91 6.95 -12.29
N ARG A 182 -4.58 6.70 -11.17
CA ARG A 182 -5.85 7.33 -10.80
C ARG A 182 -5.58 8.61 -10.02
N SER A 183 -6.13 9.71 -10.49
CA SER A 183 -6.04 11.03 -9.86
C SER A 183 -7.38 11.77 -9.89
N LEU A 184 -7.49 12.87 -9.14
CA LEU A 184 -8.58 13.83 -9.31
C LEU A 184 -8.47 14.49 -10.68
N ARG A 185 -9.62 14.83 -11.27
CA ARG A 185 -9.74 15.62 -12.51
C ARG A 185 -9.39 17.08 -12.26
#